data_1804ca8522c5162b69f133864e1fe4d2
#
_entry.id   1804ca8522c5162b69f133864e1fe4d2
#
_cell.length_a   1.000
_cell.length_b   1.000
_cell.length_c   1.000
_cell.angle_alpha   90.00
_cell.angle_beta   90.00
_cell.angle_gamma   90.00
#
_symmetry.space_group_name_H-M   'P 1'
#
loop_
_entity.id
_entity.type
_entity.pdbx_description
1 polymer ?
#
loop_
_entity_poly.entity_id
_entity_poly.type
_entity_poly.pdbx_seq_one_letter_code
_entity_poly.pdbx_strand_id
1 'polypeptide(L)'
;PLNSFHDGGSLWLEFAAREGNSHISDVEWHSHTLAPGSTNSAASGAGSGVSAGAANDSASAGESKRRLAIAICTYNRPTDCAATVSALAHDDLVRGMIDELYVTDQGTQHVADQPDFQDAATTFGGTLHYIQQPNLGGSGGFTRGIYEATEHDTTPVDILLMDDDVRVEPETVVRMSAFAALTRTPTIVGAQM
;
A
#
# COMPACT_ATOMS: atom_id res chain seq x y z
N PRO A 1 -3.09 5.75 -22.02
CA PRO A 1 -3.80 4.61 -21.47
C PRO A 1 -2.81 3.58 -20.96
N LEU A 2 -2.98 3.10 -19.73
CA LEU A 2 -2.09 2.12 -19.09
C LEU A 2 -2.00 0.79 -19.85
N ASN A 3 -2.90 0.56 -20.78
CA ASN A 3 -2.89 -0.61 -21.70
C ASN A 3 -1.65 -0.68 -22.60
N SER A 4 -0.86 0.39 -22.68
CA SER A 4 0.38 0.43 -23.47
C SER A 4 1.59 -0.13 -22.71
N PHE A 5 1.45 -0.43 -21.43
CA PHE A 5 2.53 -0.98 -20.59
C PHE A 5 2.35 -2.49 -20.46
N HIS A 6 2.73 -3.23 -21.52
CA HIS A 6 2.61 -4.70 -21.54
C HIS A 6 3.58 -5.40 -20.59
N ASP A 7 4.73 -4.78 -20.32
CA ASP A 7 5.83 -5.34 -19.53
C ASP A 7 6.11 -4.56 -18.25
N GLY A 8 5.14 -3.77 -17.79
CA GLY A 8 5.33 -2.83 -16.69
C GLY A 8 5.94 -1.51 -17.14
N GLY A 9 6.12 -0.57 -16.24
CA GLY A 9 6.70 0.72 -16.52
C GLY A 9 6.50 1.70 -15.38
N SER A 10 7.15 2.85 -15.48
CA SER A 10 6.99 3.98 -14.57
C SER A 10 6.25 5.10 -15.26
N LEU A 11 5.30 5.70 -14.56
CA LEU A 11 4.59 6.89 -15.01
C LEU A 11 5.04 8.08 -14.14
N TRP A 12 5.51 9.15 -14.79
CA TRP A 12 5.86 10.38 -14.09
C TRP A 12 5.34 11.59 -14.85
N LEU A 13 5.16 12.69 -14.14
CA LEU A 13 4.86 13.99 -14.72
C LEU A 13 6.10 14.88 -14.57
N GLU A 14 6.49 15.52 -15.67
CA GLU A 14 7.53 16.52 -15.68
C GLU A 14 6.89 17.91 -15.94
N PHE A 15 7.21 18.87 -15.08
CA PHE A 15 6.75 20.24 -15.19
C PHE A 15 7.95 21.13 -15.50
N ALA A 16 7.93 21.78 -16.64
CA ALA A 16 8.95 22.74 -17.04
C ALA A 16 8.37 24.15 -17.12
N ALA A 17 8.84 25.04 -16.25
CA ALA A 17 8.54 26.48 -16.36
C ALA A 17 9.39 27.08 -17.48
N ARG A 18 8.74 27.73 -18.47
CA ARG A 18 9.44 28.36 -19.61
C ARG A 18 9.87 29.79 -19.33
N GLU A 19 9.10 30.50 -18.50
CA GLU A 19 9.39 31.90 -18.13
C GLU A 19 8.83 32.20 -16.74
N GLY A 20 9.61 32.91 -15.90
CA GLY A 20 9.18 33.39 -14.59
C GLY A 20 9.03 32.31 -13.51
N ASN A 21 8.42 32.69 -12.40
CA ASN A 21 8.10 31.79 -11.28
C ASN A 21 6.73 31.14 -11.52
N SER A 22 6.69 29.82 -11.55
CA SER A 22 5.45 29.06 -11.64
C SER A 22 5.20 28.36 -10.31
N HIS A 23 3.95 28.37 -9.86
CA HIS A 23 3.51 27.65 -8.69
C HIS A 23 2.56 26.55 -9.14
N ILE A 24 2.81 25.31 -8.69
CA ILE A 24 1.94 24.15 -8.93
C ILE A 24 1.40 23.74 -7.57
N SER A 25 0.09 23.70 -7.44
CA SER A 25 -0.60 23.24 -6.24
C SER A 25 -1.71 22.25 -6.64
N ASP A 26 -2.12 21.45 -5.71
CA ASP A 26 -3.28 20.56 -5.84
C ASP A 26 -3.19 19.62 -7.06
N VAL A 27 -2.05 18.92 -7.19
CA VAL A 27 -1.88 17.90 -8.23
C VAL A 27 -2.52 16.61 -7.71
N GLU A 28 -3.59 16.19 -8.39
CA GLU A 28 -4.30 14.95 -8.07
C GLU A 28 -4.27 13.98 -9.25
N TRP A 29 -4.17 12.70 -8.95
CA TRP A 29 -4.32 11.63 -9.92
C TRP A 29 -5.76 11.11 -9.87
N HIS A 30 -6.44 11.19 -11.00
CA HIS A 30 -7.78 10.61 -11.13
C HIS A 30 -7.73 9.39 -12.05
N SER A 31 -8.17 8.24 -11.54
CA SER A 31 -8.43 7.06 -12.37
C SER A 31 -9.91 7.00 -12.71
N HIS A 32 -10.23 6.91 -13.99
CA HIS A 32 -11.59 6.57 -14.42
C HIS A 32 -11.63 5.09 -14.73
N THR A 33 -12.34 4.33 -13.94
CA THR A 33 -12.69 2.94 -14.28
C THR A 33 -13.68 3.02 -15.43
N LEU A 34 -13.22 2.69 -16.64
CA LEU A 34 -14.13 2.57 -17.78
C LEU A 34 -14.96 1.30 -17.60
N ALA A 35 -16.26 1.47 -17.38
CA ALA A 35 -17.19 0.35 -17.44
C ALA A 35 -17.05 -0.37 -18.80
N PRO A 36 -17.07 -1.70 -18.85
CA PRO A 36 -16.99 -2.44 -20.10
C PRO A 36 -18.18 -2.04 -21.01
N GLY A 37 -17.86 -1.34 -22.11
CA GLY A 37 -18.86 -0.94 -23.10
C GLY A 37 -19.06 0.57 -23.34
N SER A 38 -18.36 1.47 -22.63
CA SER A 38 -18.47 2.91 -22.88
C SER A 38 -17.50 3.37 -23.97
N THR A 39 -18.03 3.75 -25.11
CA THR A 39 -17.31 4.46 -26.16
C THR A 39 -17.16 5.94 -25.78
N ASN A 40 -15.93 6.46 -25.77
CA ASN A 40 -15.60 7.83 -25.49
C ASN A 40 -16.34 8.80 -26.39
N SER A 41 -17.18 9.67 -25.83
CA SER A 41 -17.47 10.96 -26.41
C SER A 41 -16.77 12.05 -25.57
N ALA A 42 -15.78 12.69 -26.16
CA ALA A 42 -15.11 13.83 -25.57
C ALA A 42 -16.08 15.01 -25.45
N ALA A 43 -16.28 15.50 -24.24
CA ALA A 43 -16.94 16.78 -23.99
C ALA A 43 -15.97 17.68 -23.19
N SER A 44 -15.51 18.72 -23.86
CA SER A 44 -14.80 19.85 -23.31
C SER A 44 -15.77 20.70 -22.47
N GLY A 45 -15.42 21.01 -21.23
CA GLY A 45 -16.16 21.93 -20.40
C GLY A 45 -15.32 22.40 -19.23
N ALA A 46 -14.86 23.65 -19.30
CA ALA A 46 -14.23 24.36 -18.19
C ALA A 46 -15.29 24.74 -17.15
N GLY A 47 -14.97 24.51 -15.88
CA GLY A 47 -15.82 24.96 -14.76
C GLY A 47 -15.08 24.80 -13.44
N SER A 48 -14.64 25.92 -12.89
CA SER A 48 -14.09 26.05 -11.55
C SER A 48 -15.15 25.79 -10.48
N GLY A 49 -14.82 25.00 -9.48
CA GLY A 49 -15.67 24.85 -8.30
C GLY A 49 -15.11 23.81 -7.35
N VAL A 50 -14.32 24.26 -6.37
CA VAL A 50 -13.90 23.45 -5.23
C VAL A 50 -15.07 23.25 -4.28
N SER A 51 -15.51 22.05 -4.08
CA SER A 51 -16.22 21.66 -2.86
C SER A 51 -15.70 20.32 -2.41
N ALA A 52 -15.18 20.30 -1.19
CA ALA A 52 -14.90 19.05 -0.48
C ALA A 52 -16.25 18.31 -0.30
N GLY A 53 -16.50 17.38 -1.19
CA GLY A 53 -17.64 16.50 -1.18
C GLY A 53 -17.22 15.13 -0.75
N ALA A 54 -17.84 14.66 0.34
CA ALA A 54 -17.78 13.30 0.83
C ALA A 54 -17.79 12.30 -0.33
N ALA A 55 -16.90 11.33 -0.25
CA ALA A 55 -16.88 10.18 -1.15
C ALA A 55 -18.29 9.56 -1.18
N ASN A 56 -18.98 9.74 -2.29
CA ASN A 56 -20.23 9.05 -2.51
C ASN A 56 -19.93 7.64 -2.96
N ASP A 57 -20.34 6.70 -2.11
CA ASP A 57 -20.56 5.30 -2.42
C ASP A 57 -21.46 5.19 -3.66
N SER A 58 -20.84 5.01 -4.81
CA SER A 58 -21.43 4.36 -5.96
C SER A 58 -20.39 3.48 -6.65
N ALA A 59 -19.78 2.60 -5.86
CA ALA A 59 -19.11 1.44 -6.41
C ALA A 59 -20.16 0.57 -7.08
N SER A 60 -20.11 0.47 -8.40
CA SER A 60 -20.88 -0.49 -9.18
C SER A 60 -20.68 -1.89 -8.61
N ALA A 61 -21.76 -2.57 -8.32
CA ALA A 61 -21.79 -3.96 -7.90
C ALA A 61 -20.92 -4.82 -8.84
N GLY A 62 -19.83 -5.38 -8.34
CA GLY A 62 -19.05 -6.37 -9.08
C GLY A 62 -17.55 -6.45 -8.81
N GLU A 63 -16.90 -5.40 -8.33
CA GLU A 63 -15.48 -5.51 -7.95
C GLU A 63 -15.39 -5.87 -6.46
N SER A 64 -15.03 -7.12 -6.20
CA SER A 64 -14.64 -7.55 -4.86
C SER A 64 -13.50 -6.65 -4.38
N LYS A 65 -13.72 -5.90 -3.31
CA LYS A 65 -12.66 -5.09 -2.67
C LYS A 65 -11.47 -6.03 -2.38
N ARG A 66 -10.34 -5.74 -2.97
CA ARG A 66 -9.10 -6.48 -2.66
C ARG A 66 -8.61 -6.04 -1.28
N ARG A 67 -8.18 -7.00 -0.49
CA ARG A 67 -7.55 -6.73 0.81
C ARG A 67 -6.10 -6.33 0.60
N LEU A 68 -5.55 -5.52 1.50
CA LEU A 68 -4.13 -5.22 1.58
C LEU A 68 -3.54 -5.87 2.83
N ALA A 69 -2.64 -6.82 2.63
CA ALA A 69 -1.84 -7.39 3.70
C ALA A 69 -0.39 -6.92 3.57
N ILE A 70 0.25 -6.58 4.68
CA ILE A 70 1.69 -6.29 4.72
C ILE A 70 2.39 -7.42 5.49
N ALA A 71 3.48 -7.94 4.95
CA ALA A 71 4.31 -8.94 5.59
C ALA A 71 5.73 -8.38 5.82
N ILE A 72 6.13 -8.28 7.08
CA ILE A 72 7.46 -7.86 7.52
C ILE A 72 8.16 -9.09 8.12
N CYS A 73 9.42 -9.29 7.73
CA CYS A 73 10.29 -10.32 8.30
C CYS A 73 11.45 -9.65 9.02
N THR A 74 11.70 -10.01 10.28
CA THR A 74 12.81 -9.44 11.06
C THR A 74 13.66 -10.51 11.71
N TYR A 75 14.95 -10.21 11.89
CA TYR A 75 15.92 -11.04 12.61
C TYR A 75 16.90 -10.18 13.39
N ASN A 76 16.73 -10.11 14.72
CA ASN A 76 17.60 -9.34 15.62
C ASN A 76 17.73 -7.84 15.26
N ARG A 77 16.69 -7.26 14.70
CA ARG A 77 16.56 -5.81 14.43
C ARG A 77 15.29 -5.23 15.05
N PRO A 78 15.08 -5.44 16.36
CA PRO A 78 13.80 -5.09 16.97
C PRO A 78 13.50 -3.59 16.90
N THR A 79 14.52 -2.73 17.03
CA THR A 79 14.33 -1.26 16.99
C THR A 79 13.95 -0.78 15.59
N ASP A 80 14.60 -1.30 14.55
CA ASP A 80 14.30 -0.90 13.16
C ASP A 80 12.90 -1.35 12.77
N CYS A 81 12.57 -2.62 13.06
CA CYS A 81 11.24 -3.17 12.81
C CYS A 81 10.14 -2.40 13.57
N ALA A 82 10.37 -2.08 14.85
CA ALA A 82 9.43 -1.29 15.63
C ALA A 82 9.20 0.09 15.02
N ALA A 83 10.26 0.76 14.54
CA ALA A 83 10.16 2.06 13.89
C ALA A 83 9.36 1.97 12.56
N THR A 84 9.59 0.92 11.76
CA THR A 84 8.85 0.68 10.51
C THR A 84 7.35 0.48 10.79
N VAL A 85 7.00 -0.38 11.75
CA VAL A 85 5.60 -0.64 12.14
C VAL A 85 4.94 0.61 12.73
N SER A 86 5.69 1.36 13.55
CA SER A 86 5.22 2.62 14.14
C SER A 86 4.92 3.67 13.08
N ALA A 87 5.76 3.79 12.04
CA ALA A 87 5.52 4.72 10.93
C ALA A 87 4.20 4.42 10.21
N LEU A 88 3.88 3.14 9.97
CA LEU A 88 2.61 2.71 9.37
C LEU A 88 1.42 3.01 10.30
N ALA A 89 1.59 2.86 11.61
CA ALA A 89 0.54 3.10 12.60
C ALA A 89 0.14 4.57 12.73
N HIS A 90 1.11 5.48 12.54
CA HIS A 90 0.91 6.93 12.73
C HIS A 90 0.28 7.64 11.53
N ASP A 91 0.24 7.02 10.35
CA ASP A 91 -0.46 7.57 9.19
C ASP A 91 -1.88 7.00 9.11
N ASP A 92 -2.88 7.85 9.36
CA ASP A 92 -4.28 7.45 9.43
C ASP A 92 -4.78 6.87 8.10
N LEU A 93 -4.32 7.41 6.97
CA LEU A 93 -4.74 6.95 5.64
C LEU A 93 -4.19 5.54 5.38
N VAL A 94 -2.88 5.36 5.57
CA VAL A 94 -2.21 4.07 5.34
C VAL A 94 -2.73 3.03 6.31
N ARG A 95 -2.86 3.35 7.59
CA ARG A 95 -3.42 2.45 8.59
C ARG A 95 -4.83 1.99 8.20
N GLY A 96 -5.67 2.90 7.71
CA GLY A 96 -7.03 2.59 7.26
C GLY A 96 -7.11 1.74 5.98
N MET A 97 -6.01 1.63 5.23
CA MET A 97 -5.92 0.78 4.03
C MET A 97 -5.45 -0.64 4.33
N ILE A 98 -4.71 -0.82 5.43
CA ILE A 98 -4.14 -2.12 5.80
C ILE A 98 -5.22 -2.97 6.46
N ASP A 99 -5.59 -4.06 5.82
CA ASP A 99 -6.53 -5.04 6.39
C ASP A 99 -5.82 -5.98 7.37
N GLU A 100 -4.54 -6.34 7.09
CA GLU A 100 -3.73 -7.22 7.94
C GLU A 100 -2.24 -6.85 7.86
N LEU A 101 -1.56 -6.87 9.00
CA LEU A 101 -0.13 -6.63 9.13
C LEU A 101 0.52 -7.80 9.87
N TYR A 102 1.36 -8.56 9.18
CA TYR A 102 2.08 -9.71 9.74
C TYR A 102 3.53 -9.34 10.00
N VAL A 103 3.96 -9.50 11.25
CA VAL A 103 5.36 -9.32 11.64
C VAL A 103 5.92 -10.67 12.07
N THR A 104 6.78 -11.26 11.24
CA THR A 104 7.44 -12.53 11.50
C THR A 104 8.80 -12.28 12.11
N ASP A 105 8.90 -12.47 13.42
CA ASP A 105 10.12 -12.31 14.21
C ASP A 105 10.84 -13.66 14.36
N GLN A 106 12.05 -13.73 13.82
CA GLN A 106 12.92 -14.90 13.83
C GLN A 106 14.11 -14.75 14.78
N GLY A 107 14.17 -13.63 15.50
CA GLY A 107 15.30 -13.26 16.33
C GLY A 107 15.26 -13.79 17.75
N THR A 108 16.34 -13.54 18.48
CA THR A 108 16.43 -13.74 19.94
C THR A 108 16.21 -12.42 20.69
N GLN A 109 16.27 -11.30 19.99
CA GLN A 109 15.86 -9.98 20.48
C GLN A 109 14.51 -9.66 19.83
N HIS A 110 13.47 -9.56 20.68
CA HIS A 110 12.11 -9.53 20.15
C HIS A 110 11.61 -8.12 19.93
N VAL A 111 10.95 -7.95 18.80
CA VAL A 111 10.27 -6.70 18.44
C VAL A 111 9.16 -6.36 19.44
N ALA A 112 8.47 -7.37 19.96
CA ALA A 112 7.42 -7.19 20.95
C ALA A 112 7.87 -6.52 22.27
N ASP A 113 9.19 -6.54 22.55
CA ASP A 113 9.76 -5.89 23.73
C ASP A 113 9.99 -4.37 23.52
N GLN A 114 9.82 -3.87 22.30
CA GLN A 114 10.01 -2.46 21.99
C GLN A 114 8.75 -1.65 22.31
N PRO A 115 8.88 -0.53 23.06
CA PRO A 115 7.74 0.33 23.39
C PRO A 115 6.99 0.82 22.16
N ASP A 116 7.71 1.28 21.13
CA ASP A 116 7.10 1.81 19.90
C ASP A 116 6.28 0.73 19.17
N PHE A 117 6.70 -0.54 19.24
CA PHE A 117 5.94 -1.65 18.69
C PHE A 117 4.65 -1.93 19.50
N GLN A 118 4.73 -1.85 20.83
CA GLN A 118 3.57 -2.06 21.70
C GLN A 118 2.51 -0.98 21.48
N ASP A 119 2.94 0.27 21.30
CA ASP A 119 2.04 1.40 20.98
C ASP A 119 1.40 1.20 19.59
N ALA A 120 2.18 0.82 18.60
CA ALA A 120 1.69 0.51 17.27
C ALA A 120 0.72 -0.69 17.27
N ALA A 121 1.04 -1.75 18.02
CA ALA A 121 0.17 -2.91 18.17
C ALA A 121 -1.17 -2.53 18.82
N THR A 122 -1.16 -1.63 19.79
CA THR A 122 -2.39 -1.09 20.39
C THR A 122 -3.21 -0.32 19.36
N THR A 123 -2.56 0.46 18.50
CA THR A 123 -3.19 1.27 17.46
C THR A 123 -3.80 0.43 16.35
N PHE A 124 -3.11 -0.61 15.89
CA PHE A 124 -3.62 -1.56 14.90
C PHE A 124 -4.66 -2.54 15.48
N GLY A 125 -4.58 -2.82 16.77
CA GLY A 125 -5.47 -3.80 17.40
C GLY A 125 -5.37 -5.19 16.75
N GLY A 126 -6.52 -5.76 16.39
CA GLY A 126 -6.60 -7.09 15.79
C GLY A 126 -6.04 -7.20 14.36
N THR A 127 -5.69 -6.08 13.71
CA THR A 127 -5.10 -6.05 12.37
C THR A 127 -3.62 -6.46 12.39
N LEU A 128 -2.90 -6.25 13.51
CA LEU A 128 -1.50 -6.63 13.64
C LEU A 128 -1.36 -8.02 14.22
N HIS A 129 -0.64 -8.89 13.51
CA HIS A 129 -0.33 -10.26 13.88
C HIS A 129 1.18 -10.41 14.09
N TYR A 130 1.58 -10.62 15.35
CA TYR A 130 2.97 -10.88 15.72
C TYR A 130 3.22 -12.38 15.80
N ILE A 131 4.20 -12.86 15.03
CA ILE A 131 4.50 -14.29 14.89
C ILE A 131 5.96 -14.53 15.20
N GLN A 132 6.24 -15.38 16.21
CA GLN A 132 7.58 -15.84 16.47
C GLN A 132 7.81 -17.20 15.81
N GLN A 133 8.97 -17.36 15.18
CA GLN A 133 9.41 -18.64 14.61
C GLN A 133 10.94 -18.77 14.65
N PRO A 134 11.48 -19.99 14.50
CA PRO A 134 12.90 -20.18 14.29
C PRO A 134 13.40 -19.44 13.04
N ASN A 135 14.68 -19.07 13.02
CA ASN A 135 15.27 -18.43 11.85
C ASN A 135 15.28 -19.38 10.63
N LEU A 136 14.41 -19.10 9.69
CA LEU A 136 14.28 -19.79 8.40
C LEU A 136 14.77 -18.90 7.23
N GLY A 137 15.49 -17.83 7.55
CA GLY A 137 15.92 -16.82 6.58
C GLY A 137 14.79 -15.92 6.10
N GLY A 138 15.12 -14.98 5.22
CA GLY A 138 14.13 -14.05 4.67
C GLY A 138 13.02 -14.77 3.91
N SER A 139 13.36 -15.80 3.12
CA SER A 139 12.34 -16.57 2.39
C SER A 139 11.34 -17.25 3.33
N GLY A 140 11.80 -17.84 4.44
CA GLY A 140 10.92 -18.48 5.42
C GLY A 140 10.04 -17.49 6.17
N GLY A 141 10.59 -16.32 6.50
CA GLY A 141 9.86 -15.25 7.17
C GLY A 141 8.76 -14.64 6.29
N PHE A 142 9.09 -14.25 5.07
CA PHE A 142 8.11 -13.72 4.13
C PHE A 142 7.07 -14.75 3.71
N THR A 143 7.48 -16.01 3.46
CA THR A 143 6.53 -17.08 3.15
C THR A 143 5.54 -17.30 4.29
N ARG A 144 5.95 -17.13 5.54
CA ARG A 144 5.03 -17.21 6.68
C ARG A 144 3.98 -16.12 6.62
N GLY A 145 4.35 -14.87 6.37
CA GLY A 145 3.38 -13.77 6.22
C GLY A 145 2.43 -13.97 5.04
N ILE A 146 2.94 -14.43 3.89
CA ILE A 146 2.11 -14.78 2.73
C ILE A 146 1.12 -15.90 3.07
N TYR A 147 1.57 -16.94 3.74
CA TYR A 147 0.73 -18.07 4.16
C TYR A 147 -0.42 -17.61 5.05
N GLU A 148 -0.12 -16.86 6.09
CA GLU A 148 -1.14 -16.32 7.01
C GLU A 148 -2.17 -15.43 6.30
N ALA A 149 -1.70 -14.57 5.38
CA ALA A 149 -2.57 -13.67 4.63
C ALA A 149 -3.53 -14.41 3.67
N THR A 150 -3.21 -15.65 3.28
CA THR A 150 -3.95 -16.39 2.25
C THR A 150 -4.70 -17.62 2.77
N GLU A 151 -4.36 -18.13 3.97
CA GLU A 151 -4.88 -19.42 4.44
C GLU A 151 -6.36 -19.37 4.85
N HIS A 152 -6.78 -18.26 5.46
CA HIS A 152 -8.08 -18.21 6.13
C HIS A 152 -9.17 -17.48 5.36
N ASP A 153 -8.83 -16.79 4.27
CA ASP A 153 -9.79 -16.02 3.49
C ASP A 153 -9.49 -16.14 1.99
N THR A 154 -10.50 -16.51 1.23
CA THR A 154 -10.42 -16.65 -0.23
C THR A 154 -10.64 -15.33 -0.97
N THR A 155 -10.90 -14.24 -0.25
CA THR A 155 -10.99 -12.90 -0.84
C THR A 155 -9.63 -12.52 -1.45
N PRO A 156 -9.59 -12.00 -2.69
CA PRO A 156 -8.34 -11.56 -3.29
C PRO A 156 -7.57 -10.60 -2.39
N VAL A 157 -6.29 -10.85 -2.21
CA VAL A 157 -5.39 -10.05 -1.37
C VAL A 157 -4.19 -9.58 -2.17
N ASP A 158 -3.85 -8.31 -2.03
CA ASP A 158 -2.56 -7.77 -2.43
C ASP A 158 -1.62 -7.85 -1.24
N ILE A 159 -0.44 -8.44 -1.43
CA ILE A 159 0.53 -8.64 -0.35
C ILE A 159 1.74 -7.77 -0.62
N LEU A 160 2.01 -6.83 0.30
CA LEU A 160 3.22 -6.02 0.29
C LEU A 160 4.28 -6.67 1.18
N LEU A 161 5.37 -7.11 0.57
CA LEU A 161 6.55 -7.57 1.30
C LEU A 161 7.42 -6.36 1.63
N MET A 162 7.78 -6.20 2.89
CA MET A 162 8.51 -5.04 3.39
C MET A 162 9.64 -5.49 4.31
N ASP A 163 10.85 -4.99 4.09
CA ASP A 163 11.98 -5.23 4.99
C ASP A 163 11.79 -4.49 6.31
N ASP A 164 12.44 -4.97 7.36
CA ASP A 164 12.31 -4.46 8.72
C ASP A 164 13.01 -3.11 8.96
N ASP A 165 13.94 -2.73 8.10
CA ASP A 165 14.77 -1.52 8.23
C ASP A 165 14.44 -0.43 7.17
N VAL A 166 13.31 -0.55 6.51
CA VAL A 166 12.86 0.43 5.51
C VAL A 166 12.39 1.71 6.19
N ARG A 167 12.89 2.85 5.74
CA ARG A 167 12.28 4.14 6.05
C ARG A 167 11.06 4.33 5.17
N VAL A 168 9.91 3.93 5.70
CA VAL A 168 8.66 3.99 4.95
C VAL A 168 8.19 5.44 4.85
N GLU A 169 8.08 5.92 3.62
CA GLU A 169 7.19 7.04 3.30
C GLU A 169 5.78 6.47 3.15
N PRO A 170 4.86 6.73 4.09
CA PRO A 170 3.55 6.07 4.10
C PRO A 170 2.79 6.21 2.78
N GLU A 171 2.92 7.35 2.11
CA GLU A 171 2.33 7.58 0.78
C GLU A 171 2.79 6.56 -0.28
N THR A 172 3.96 5.94 -0.11
CA THR A 172 4.43 4.88 -1.02
C THR A 172 3.48 3.69 -1.02
N VAL A 173 2.94 3.31 0.14
CA VAL A 173 1.95 2.23 0.26
C VAL A 173 0.69 2.59 -0.52
N VAL A 174 0.21 3.84 -0.38
CA VAL A 174 -0.96 4.35 -1.12
C VAL A 174 -0.73 4.25 -2.63
N ARG A 175 0.43 4.72 -3.10
CA ARG A 175 0.78 4.72 -4.53
C ARG A 175 0.91 3.31 -5.09
N MET A 176 1.57 2.41 -4.37
CA MET A 176 1.72 1.01 -4.80
C MET A 176 0.36 0.31 -4.89
N SER A 177 -0.49 0.48 -3.88
CA SER A 177 -1.83 -0.10 -3.85
C SER A 177 -2.70 0.46 -4.98
N ALA A 178 -2.67 1.78 -5.21
CA ALA A 178 -3.39 2.41 -6.30
C ALA A 178 -2.92 1.91 -7.68
N PHE A 179 -1.60 1.75 -7.85
CA PHE A 179 -1.05 1.21 -9.09
C PHE A 179 -1.48 -0.25 -9.30
N ALA A 180 -1.38 -1.09 -8.27
CA ALA A 180 -1.82 -2.48 -8.32
C ALA A 180 -3.32 -2.61 -8.68
N ALA A 181 -4.16 -1.75 -8.11
CA ALA A 181 -5.60 -1.72 -8.40
C ALA A 181 -5.91 -1.34 -9.85
N LEU A 182 -5.03 -0.59 -10.53
CA LEU A 182 -5.20 -0.20 -11.93
C LEU A 182 -4.75 -1.29 -12.92
N THR A 183 -4.06 -2.33 -12.46
CA THR A 183 -3.60 -3.43 -13.32
C THR A 183 -4.74 -4.39 -13.61
N ARG A 184 -4.81 -4.87 -14.87
CA ARG A 184 -5.86 -5.82 -15.29
C ARG A 184 -5.47 -7.28 -15.08
N THR A 185 -4.19 -7.53 -14.86
CA THR A 185 -3.63 -8.85 -14.64
C THR A 185 -2.84 -8.87 -13.36
N PRO A 186 -2.70 -10.01 -12.68
CA PRO A 186 -1.80 -10.12 -11.53
C PRO A 186 -0.43 -9.58 -11.90
N THR A 187 0.05 -8.62 -11.13
CA THR A 187 1.27 -7.87 -11.42
C THR A 187 2.11 -7.75 -10.16
N ILE A 188 3.41 -7.89 -10.30
CA ILE A 188 4.35 -7.58 -9.21
C ILE A 188 4.76 -6.11 -9.37
N VAL A 189 4.53 -5.34 -8.32
CA VAL A 189 4.87 -3.92 -8.24
C VAL A 189 6.02 -3.76 -7.26
N GLY A 190 7.06 -3.04 -7.63
CA GLY A 190 8.19 -2.75 -6.77
C GLY A 190 8.40 -1.24 -6.61
N ALA A 191 8.77 -0.81 -5.41
CA ALA A 191 9.29 0.53 -5.16
C ALA A 191 10.82 0.48 -5.12
N GLN A 192 11.45 1.54 -5.59
CA GLN A 192 12.89 1.73 -5.44
C GLN A 192 13.12 2.51 -4.14
N MET A 193 14.03 1.99 -3.31
CA MET A 193 14.53 2.66 -2.12
C MET A 193 15.71 3.57 -2.47
#